data_c692fbd992dec8c82f155c8cb44490bf
#
_entry.id   c692fbd992dec8c82f155c8cb44490bf
#
_cell.length_a   1.000
_cell.length_b   1.000
_cell.length_c   1.000
_cell.angle_alpha   90.00
_cell.angle_beta   90.00
_cell.angle_gamma   90.00
#
_symmetry.space_group_name_H-M   'P 1'
#
loop_
_entity.id
_entity.type
_entity.pdbx_description
1 polymer ?
#
loop_
_entity_poly.entity_id
_entity_poly.type
_entity_poly.pdbx_seq_one_letter_code
_entity_poly.pdbx_strand_id
1 'polypeptide(L)'
;MERHRVDPRGPRRYASRVKRLELVRIRVCNRCGRGGAELRGEGGERLVVPLDPVRTRQLADAGREEDVRFFTDLVLEQLAAAGVEAREVVLDVAGGRLRALLSFVRAGETDVVGCTSDEGVALALRGGLRLYATDEALAHAAADRPKAAGGPDTVH
;
A
#
# COMPACT_ATOMS: atom_id res chain seq x y z
N MET A 1 27.46 3.04 10.38
CA MET A 1 26.29 3.41 9.57
C MET A 1 26.52 2.90 8.16
N GLU A 2 26.09 1.68 7.88
CA GLU A 2 26.34 0.97 6.62
C GLU A 2 25.31 1.43 5.60
N ARG A 3 25.76 2.18 4.62
CA ARG A 3 24.94 2.57 3.47
C ARG A 3 24.79 1.33 2.60
N HIS A 4 23.67 0.67 2.63
CA HIS A 4 23.31 -0.33 1.63
C HIS A 4 23.33 0.36 0.25
N ARG A 5 24.37 0.08 -0.50
CA ARG A 5 24.45 0.42 -1.92
C ARG A 5 23.36 -0.38 -2.63
N VAL A 6 22.27 0.28 -2.98
CA VAL A 6 21.26 -0.28 -3.87
C VAL A 6 21.89 -0.46 -5.24
N ASP A 7 21.75 -1.67 -5.79
CA ASP A 7 22.23 -2.08 -7.11
C ASP A 7 21.75 -1.06 -8.17
N PRO A 8 22.64 -0.46 -8.99
CA PRO A 8 22.28 0.56 -9.97
C PRO A 8 21.45 0.02 -11.15
N ARG A 9 21.02 -1.23 -11.12
CA ARG A 9 20.09 -1.80 -12.11
C ARG A 9 18.65 -1.45 -11.76
N GLY A 10 18.42 -0.17 -11.74
CA GLY A 10 17.23 0.56 -11.42
C GLY A 10 15.87 0.03 -11.92
N PRO A 11 14.82 0.84 -11.79
CA PRO A 11 13.40 0.49 -11.79
C PRO A 11 12.86 -0.23 -13.05
N ARG A 12 13.68 -0.46 -14.08
CA ARG A 12 13.27 -1.13 -15.33
C ARG A 12 12.84 -2.60 -15.17
N ARG A 13 13.21 -3.29 -14.08
CA ARG A 13 12.80 -4.68 -13.86
C ARG A 13 11.41 -4.82 -13.25
N TYR A 14 10.90 -3.78 -12.58
CA TYR A 14 9.56 -3.81 -12.00
C TYR A 14 8.47 -3.40 -13.00
N ALA A 15 8.77 -2.57 -13.99
CA ALA A 15 7.80 -2.02 -14.93
C ALA A 15 7.03 -3.07 -15.76
N SER A 16 7.61 -4.26 -15.97
CA SER A 16 6.97 -5.34 -16.73
C SER A 16 6.22 -6.38 -15.86
N ARG A 17 6.26 -6.25 -14.54
CA ARG A 17 5.69 -7.22 -13.58
C ARG A 17 4.83 -6.59 -12.49
N VAL A 18 4.40 -5.37 -12.66
CA VAL A 18 3.55 -4.68 -11.70
C VAL A 18 2.19 -4.37 -12.32
N LYS A 19 1.14 -4.52 -11.53
CA LYS A 19 -0.23 -4.18 -11.91
C LYS A 19 -0.71 -3.01 -11.09
N ARG A 20 -1.38 -2.08 -11.73
CA ARG A 20 -2.00 -0.95 -11.05
C ARG A 20 -3.12 -1.45 -10.14
N LEU A 21 -3.19 -0.84 -8.96
CA LEU A 21 -4.21 -1.11 -7.97
C LEU A 21 -5.08 0.13 -7.76
N GLU A 22 -6.35 -0.12 -7.50
CA GLU A 22 -7.32 0.89 -7.09
C GLU A 22 -7.97 0.49 -5.77
N LEU A 23 -8.21 1.49 -4.92
CA LEU A 23 -8.93 1.28 -3.68
C LEU A 23 -10.40 1.00 -3.98
N VAL A 24 -10.90 -0.13 -3.47
CA VAL A 24 -12.33 -0.45 -3.50
C VAL A 24 -13.02 0.11 -2.27
N ARG A 25 -12.49 -0.17 -1.09
CA ARG A 25 -13.01 0.32 0.21
C ARG A 25 -12.03 0.09 1.35
N ILE A 26 -12.25 0.82 2.43
CA ILE A 26 -11.65 0.55 3.73
C ILE A 26 -12.66 -0.23 4.57
N ARG A 27 -12.27 -1.39 5.05
CA ARG A 27 -13.03 -2.16 6.04
C ARG A 27 -12.60 -1.77 7.43
N VAL A 28 -13.54 -1.69 8.33
CA VAL A 28 -13.29 -1.37 9.75
C VAL A 28 -13.92 -2.46 10.61
N CYS A 29 -13.14 -2.98 11.56
CA CYS A 29 -13.66 -3.86 12.60
C CYS A 29 -14.18 -3.02 13.76
N ASN A 30 -15.49 -3.07 14.01
CA ASN A 30 -16.14 -2.28 15.06
C ASN A 30 -15.71 -2.70 16.49
N ARG A 31 -15.14 -3.91 16.64
CA ARG A 31 -14.70 -4.41 17.94
C ARG A 31 -13.29 -3.96 18.33
N CYS A 32 -12.35 -3.98 17.37
CA CYS A 32 -10.93 -3.75 17.66
C CYS A 32 -10.34 -2.54 16.96
N GLY A 33 -11.10 -1.84 16.11
CA GLY A 33 -10.64 -0.71 15.34
C GLY A 33 -9.67 -1.05 14.21
N ARG A 34 -9.23 -2.31 14.09
CA ARG A 34 -8.42 -2.77 12.97
C ARG A 34 -9.23 -2.81 11.71
N GLY A 35 -8.57 -2.71 10.58
CA GLY A 35 -9.24 -2.75 9.30
C GLY A 35 -8.39 -3.34 8.20
N GLY A 36 -8.82 -3.12 6.98
CA GLY A 36 -8.10 -3.52 5.79
C GLY A 36 -8.47 -2.64 4.61
N ALA A 37 -7.48 -2.31 3.80
CA ALA A 37 -7.69 -1.69 2.50
C ALA A 37 -7.94 -2.79 1.47
N GLU A 38 -9.15 -2.85 0.92
CA GLU A 38 -9.46 -3.71 -0.23
C GLU A 38 -9.05 -3.00 -1.51
N LEU A 39 -8.12 -3.61 -2.21
CA LEU A 39 -7.56 -3.12 -3.45
C LEU A 39 -7.94 -4.06 -4.59
N ARG A 40 -8.12 -3.51 -5.79
CA ARG A 40 -8.39 -4.26 -7.01
C ARG A 40 -7.34 -3.95 -8.05
N GLY A 41 -6.78 -4.99 -8.66
CA GLY A 41 -5.91 -4.89 -9.82
C GLY A 41 -6.66 -4.73 -11.13
N GLU A 42 -5.98 -4.27 -12.16
CA GLU A 42 -6.54 -4.09 -13.52
C GLU A 42 -7.10 -5.39 -14.11
N GLY A 43 -6.55 -6.54 -13.75
CA GLY A 43 -7.05 -7.86 -14.16
C GLY A 43 -8.13 -8.44 -13.27
N GLY A 44 -8.69 -7.65 -12.33
CA GLY A 44 -9.71 -8.10 -11.38
C GLY A 44 -9.15 -8.81 -10.13
N GLU A 45 -7.84 -8.85 -9.98
CA GLU A 45 -7.20 -9.39 -8.78
C GLU A 45 -7.62 -8.60 -7.55
N ARG A 46 -7.72 -9.28 -6.42
CA ARG A 46 -8.04 -8.65 -5.14
C ARG A 46 -6.90 -8.82 -4.16
N LEU A 47 -6.50 -7.72 -3.56
CA LEU A 47 -5.51 -7.67 -2.50
C LEU A 47 -6.11 -6.96 -1.28
N VAL A 48 -5.95 -7.53 -0.10
CA VAL A 48 -6.34 -6.88 1.16
C VAL A 48 -5.07 -6.59 1.94
N VAL A 49 -4.82 -5.32 2.21
CA VAL A 49 -3.71 -4.90 3.06
C VAL A 49 -4.25 -4.68 4.47
N PRO A 50 -3.79 -5.45 5.47
CA PRO A 50 -4.19 -5.24 6.85
C PRO A 50 -3.75 -3.85 7.32
N LEU A 51 -4.64 -3.16 8.03
CA LEU A 51 -4.40 -1.84 8.60
C LEU A 51 -4.47 -1.91 10.12
N ASP A 52 -3.52 -1.25 10.79
CA ASP A 52 -3.63 -1.02 12.22
C ASP A 52 -4.79 -0.04 12.55
N PRO A 53 -5.19 0.11 13.83
CA PRO A 53 -6.29 0.99 14.18
C PRO A 53 -6.07 2.45 13.80
N VAL A 54 -4.83 2.94 13.85
CA VAL A 54 -4.49 4.33 13.53
C VAL A 54 -4.65 4.56 12.03
N ARG A 55 -4.05 3.71 11.19
CA ARG A 55 -4.16 3.79 9.73
C ARG A 55 -5.60 3.57 9.25
N THR A 56 -6.32 2.64 9.88
CA THR A 56 -7.74 2.40 9.60
C THR A 56 -8.54 3.68 9.77
N ARG A 57 -8.39 4.37 10.90
CA ARG A 57 -9.07 5.64 11.17
C ARG A 57 -8.69 6.72 10.17
N GLN A 58 -7.38 6.90 9.93
CA GLN A 58 -6.87 7.89 8.97
C GLN A 58 -7.48 7.74 7.58
N LEU A 59 -7.64 6.50 7.11
CA LEU A 59 -8.14 6.23 5.77
C LEU A 59 -9.66 6.15 5.69
N ALA A 60 -10.33 5.72 6.75
CA ALA A 60 -11.80 5.66 6.80
C ALA A 60 -12.43 7.05 6.97
N ASP A 61 -11.78 7.93 7.76
CA ASP A 61 -12.28 9.27 8.07
C ASP A 61 -11.76 10.35 7.10
N ALA A 62 -10.97 9.95 6.10
CA ALA A 62 -10.45 10.86 5.08
C ALA A 62 -11.60 11.60 4.37
N GLY A 63 -11.82 12.85 4.72
CA GLY A 63 -12.89 13.71 4.22
C GLY A 63 -13.95 14.15 5.24
N ARG A 64 -13.87 13.68 6.49
CA ARG A 64 -14.76 14.13 7.57
C ARG A 64 -14.22 15.27 8.42
N GLU A 65 -12.88 15.38 8.50
CA GLU A 65 -12.20 16.45 9.24
C GLU A 65 -11.16 17.10 8.33
N GLU A 66 -11.55 18.15 7.63
CA GLU A 66 -10.66 18.89 6.71
C GLU A 66 -9.47 19.54 7.40
N ASP A 67 -9.55 19.78 8.71
CA ASP A 67 -8.53 20.50 9.47
C ASP A 67 -7.51 19.62 10.19
N VAL A 68 -7.71 18.29 10.21
CA VAL A 68 -6.81 17.37 10.91
C VAL A 68 -5.74 16.85 9.95
N ARG A 69 -4.48 17.24 10.21
CA ARG A 69 -3.31 16.74 9.50
C ARG A 69 -2.82 15.46 10.14
N PHE A 70 -2.70 14.41 9.34
CA PHE A 70 -2.07 13.17 9.76
C PHE A 70 -0.56 13.23 9.53
N PHE A 71 0.19 12.40 10.24
CA PHE A 71 1.65 12.32 10.09
C PHE A 71 2.06 12.05 8.64
N THR A 72 1.31 11.23 7.92
CA THR A 72 1.52 10.95 6.49
C THR A 72 1.45 12.22 5.64
N ASP A 73 0.49 13.12 5.91
CA ASP A 73 0.33 14.38 5.19
C ASP A 73 1.53 15.30 5.46
N LEU A 74 1.96 15.39 6.72
CA LEU A 74 3.12 16.19 7.11
C LEU A 74 4.40 15.69 6.46
N VAL A 75 4.59 14.36 6.37
CA VAL A 75 5.76 13.78 5.69
C VAL A 75 5.77 14.15 4.21
N LEU A 76 4.63 14.01 3.52
CA LEU A 76 4.52 14.35 2.09
C LEU A 76 4.78 15.84 1.84
N GLU A 77 4.28 16.72 2.71
CA GLU A 77 4.52 18.15 2.62
C GLU A 77 6.00 18.49 2.84
N GLN A 78 6.66 17.88 3.82
CA GLN A 78 8.08 18.11 4.08
C GLN A 78 8.96 17.59 2.93
N LEU A 79 8.62 16.45 2.34
CA LEU A 79 9.30 15.96 1.15
C LEU A 79 9.17 16.94 -0.01
N ALA A 80 7.97 17.41 -0.28
CA ALA A 80 7.72 18.39 -1.33
C ALA A 80 8.47 19.72 -1.07
N ALA A 81 8.48 20.22 0.17
CA ALA A 81 9.23 21.42 0.56
C ALA A 81 10.75 21.25 0.39
N ALA A 82 11.26 20.02 0.53
CA ALA A 82 12.66 19.67 0.29
C ALA A 82 12.99 19.40 -1.20
N GLY A 83 12.05 19.62 -2.12
CA GLY A 83 12.21 19.33 -3.55
C GLY A 83 12.22 17.84 -3.89
N VAL A 84 11.60 17.02 -3.04
CA VAL A 84 11.46 15.58 -3.25
C VAL A 84 10.03 15.29 -3.69
N GLU A 85 9.90 14.67 -4.86
CA GLU A 85 8.60 14.26 -5.42
C GLU A 85 8.36 12.78 -5.17
N ALA A 86 7.39 12.45 -4.31
CA ALA A 86 6.89 11.10 -4.18
C ALA A 86 6.05 10.73 -5.41
N ARG A 87 6.30 9.56 -6.02
CA ARG A 87 5.68 9.19 -7.31
C ARG A 87 4.73 8.04 -7.24
N GLU A 88 5.17 6.96 -6.65
CA GLU A 88 4.39 5.72 -6.66
C GLU A 88 4.77 4.82 -5.50
N VAL A 89 3.85 3.94 -5.17
CA VAL A 89 4.04 2.87 -4.18
C VAL A 89 3.83 1.53 -4.88
N VAL A 90 4.75 0.60 -4.67
CA VAL A 90 4.65 -0.78 -5.16
C VAL A 90 4.54 -1.71 -3.98
N LEU A 91 3.46 -2.47 -3.89
CA LEU A 91 3.33 -3.57 -2.93
C LEU A 91 4.09 -4.78 -3.45
N ASP A 92 4.92 -5.34 -2.59
CA ASP A 92 5.84 -6.45 -2.91
C ASP A 92 5.89 -7.43 -1.74
N VAL A 93 6.52 -8.58 -1.92
CA VAL A 93 6.74 -9.58 -0.88
C VAL A 93 8.23 -9.71 -0.61
N ALA A 94 8.59 -9.67 0.67
CA ALA A 94 9.95 -9.97 1.12
C ALA A 94 9.90 -10.80 2.40
N GLY A 95 10.62 -11.92 2.40
CA GLY A 95 10.64 -12.83 3.54
C GLY A 95 9.25 -13.38 3.89
N GLY A 96 8.40 -13.61 2.90
CA GLY A 96 7.03 -14.09 3.09
C GLY A 96 6.06 -13.05 3.69
N ARG A 97 6.44 -11.77 3.72
CA ARG A 97 5.61 -10.68 4.24
C ARG A 97 5.38 -9.61 3.19
N LEU A 98 4.17 -9.10 3.15
CA LEU A 98 3.82 -7.95 2.33
C LEU A 98 4.53 -6.70 2.86
N ARG A 99 5.15 -5.96 1.95
CA ARG A 99 5.80 -4.67 2.20
C ARG A 99 5.42 -3.67 1.12
N ALA A 100 5.77 -2.42 1.30
CA ALA A 100 5.65 -1.39 0.28
C ALA A 100 7.01 -0.80 -0.07
N LEU A 101 7.18 -0.44 -1.32
CA LEU A 101 8.32 0.28 -1.86
C LEU A 101 7.83 1.63 -2.36
N LEU A 102 8.28 2.71 -1.73
CA LEU A 102 7.98 4.07 -2.14
C LEU A 102 9.09 4.57 -3.05
N SER A 103 8.75 5.00 -4.27
CA SER A 103 9.69 5.69 -5.15
C SER A 103 9.49 7.20 -5.08
N PHE A 104 10.59 7.92 -5.07
CA PHE A 104 10.61 9.36 -5.11
C PHE A 104 11.76 9.88 -5.96
N VAL A 105 11.61 11.12 -6.46
CA VAL A 105 12.59 11.78 -7.30
C VAL A 105 13.12 13.02 -6.60
N ARG A 106 14.42 13.16 -6.56
CA ARG A 106 15.12 14.36 -6.09
C ARG A 106 16.24 14.71 -7.06
N ALA A 107 16.22 15.95 -7.54
CA ALA A 107 17.22 16.45 -8.51
C ALA A 107 17.39 15.56 -9.75
N GLY A 108 16.30 14.93 -10.22
CA GLY A 108 16.32 14.03 -11.38
C GLY A 108 16.74 12.59 -11.09
N GLU A 109 17.20 12.29 -9.89
CA GLU A 109 17.54 10.93 -9.44
C GLU A 109 16.35 10.26 -8.76
N THR A 110 16.16 8.98 -9.05
CA THR A 110 15.10 8.17 -8.43
C THR A 110 15.67 7.31 -7.31
N ASP A 111 15.11 7.47 -6.13
CA ASP A 111 15.39 6.63 -4.96
C ASP A 111 14.16 5.77 -4.61
N VAL A 112 14.41 4.63 -3.96
CA VAL A 112 13.37 3.72 -3.49
C VAL A 112 13.59 3.40 -2.03
N VAL A 113 12.55 3.56 -1.22
CA VAL A 113 12.58 3.26 0.22
C VAL A 113 11.51 2.22 0.55
N GLY A 114 11.90 1.21 1.34
CA GLY A 114 10.97 0.22 1.87
C GLY A 114 10.25 0.74 3.11
N CYS A 115 8.96 0.48 3.20
CA CYS A 115 8.14 0.70 4.39
C CYS A 115 7.14 -0.45 4.58
N THR A 116 6.37 -0.41 5.67
CA THR A 116 5.30 -1.39 5.89
C THR A 116 4.19 -1.23 4.86
N SER A 117 3.45 -2.30 4.57
CA SER A 117 2.40 -2.27 3.55
C SER A 117 1.29 -1.27 3.88
N ASP A 118 0.90 -1.16 5.14
CA ASP A 118 -0.11 -0.22 5.62
C ASP A 118 0.34 1.25 5.52
N GLU A 119 1.61 1.55 5.83
CA GLU A 119 2.19 2.87 5.62
C GLU A 119 2.25 3.24 4.14
N GLY A 120 2.68 2.29 3.28
CA GLY A 120 2.71 2.51 1.84
C GLY A 120 1.33 2.80 1.26
N VAL A 121 0.31 2.04 1.66
CA VAL A 121 -1.08 2.28 1.25
C VAL A 121 -1.57 3.65 1.75
N ALA A 122 -1.28 4.01 3.00
CA ALA A 122 -1.64 5.32 3.53
C ALA A 122 -0.98 6.47 2.75
N LEU A 123 0.31 6.36 2.44
CA LEU A 123 1.04 7.32 1.61
C LEU A 123 0.42 7.45 0.21
N ALA A 124 0.11 6.32 -0.44
CA ALA A 124 -0.49 6.34 -1.76
C ALA A 124 -1.87 7.00 -1.76
N LEU A 125 -2.75 6.61 -0.84
CA LEU A 125 -4.12 7.11 -0.81
C LEU A 125 -4.20 8.58 -0.35
N ARG A 126 -3.42 8.97 0.66
CA ARG A 126 -3.39 10.36 1.14
C ARG A 126 -2.66 11.30 0.20
N GLY A 127 -1.59 10.82 -0.45
CA GLY A 127 -0.77 11.61 -1.37
C GLY A 127 -1.28 11.60 -2.81
N GLY A 128 -2.33 10.84 -3.12
CA GLY A 128 -2.79 10.66 -4.50
C GLY A 128 -1.75 9.98 -5.39
N LEU A 129 -0.86 9.16 -4.81
CA LEU A 129 0.20 8.48 -5.54
C LEU A 129 -0.37 7.26 -6.26
N ARG A 130 0.28 6.88 -7.35
CA ARG A 130 -0.03 5.64 -8.04
C ARG A 130 0.32 4.44 -7.16
N LEU A 131 -0.56 3.49 -7.07
CA LEU A 131 -0.40 2.26 -6.29
C LEU A 131 -0.34 1.06 -7.22
N TYR A 132 0.68 0.23 -7.03
CA TYR A 132 0.92 -0.99 -7.81
C TYR A 132 1.16 -2.18 -6.89
N ALA A 133 1.05 -3.38 -7.44
CA ALA A 133 1.52 -4.60 -6.80
C ALA A 133 2.31 -5.45 -7.79
N THR A 134 3.31 -6.15 -7.29
CA THR A 134 3.99 -7.21 -8.04
C THR A 134 3.07 -8.42 -8.20
N ASP A 135 3.32 -9.25 -9.22
CA ASP A 135 2.60 -10.51 -9.39
C ASP A 135 2.75 -11.42 -8.16
N GLU A 136 3.92 -11.37 -7.50
CA GLU A 136 4.19 -12.11 -6.27
C GLU A 136 3.31 -11.64 -5.10
N ALA A 137 3.13 -10.33 -4.93
CA ALA A 137 2.23 -9.78 -3.91
C ALA A 137 0.77 -10.18 -4.15
N LEU A 138 0.33 -10.20 -5.40
CA LEU A 138 -1.02 -10.64 -5.77
C LEU A 138 -1.21 -12.13 -5.54
N ALA A 139 -0.21 -12.97 -5.86
CA ALA A 139 -0.24 -14.40 -5.61
C ALA A 139 -0.24 -14.73 -4.11
N HIS A 140 0.57 -14.01 -3.32
CA HIS A 140 0.60 -14.13 -1.86
C HIS A 140 -0.78 -13.82 -1.25
N ALA A 141 -1.42 -12.75 -1.67
CA ALA A 141 -2.75 -12.38 -1.20
C ALA A 141 -3.84 -13.40 -1.61
N ALA A 142 -3.68 -14.06 -2.74
CA ALA A 142 -4.61 -15.11 -3.16
C ALA A 142 -4.47 -16.37 -2.31
N ALA A 143 -3.26 -16.69 -1.83
CA ALA A 143 -2.98 -17.83 -0.96
C ALA A 143 -3.50 -17.63 0.47
N ASP A 144 -3.46 -16.39 0.98
CA ASP A 144 -3.92 -16.03 2.33
C ASP A 144 -5.45 -15.91 2.47
N ARG A 145 -6.20 -16.12 1.39
CA ARG A 145 -7.66 -16.18 1.50
C ARG A 145 -8.06 -17.37 2.36
N PRO A 146 -8.80 -17.18 3.46
CA PRO A 146 -9.46 -18.30 4.11
C PRO A 146 -10.33 -18.97 3.05
N LYS A 147 -10.09 -20.28 2.80
CA LYS A 147 -11.01 -21.10 2.02
C LYS A 147 -12.39 -20.82 2.60
N ALA A 148 -13.28 -20.27 1.78
CA ALA A 148 -14.68 -20.18 2.15
C ALA A 148 -15.09 -21.58 2.61
N ALA A 149 -15.39 -21.73 3.88
CA ALA A 149 -15.97 -22.95 4.40
C ALA A 149 -17.31 -23.07 3.70
N GLY A 150 -17.35 -23.90 2.67
CA GLY A 150 -18.57 -24.38 2.07
C GLY A 150 -19.29 -25.21 3.10
N GLY A 151 -20.08 -24.57 3.95
CA GLY A 151 -21.10 -25.26 4.73
C GLY A 151 -22.27 -25.57 3.79
N PRO A 152 -22.78 -26.80 3.73
CA PRO A 152 -24.01 -27.05 3.02
C PRO A 152 -25.14 -26.37 3.78
N ASP A 153 -25.89 -25.51 3.11
CA ASP A 153 -27.19 -25.04 3.57
C ASP A 153 -28.10 -26.27 3.72
N THR A 154 -28.25 -26.70 4.96
CA THR A 154 -29.35 -27.63 5.29
C THR A 154 -30.57 -26.78 5.59
N VAL A 155 -31.40 -26.63 4.60
CA VAL A 155 -32.77 -26.12 4.78
C VAL A 155 -33.58 -27.18 5.50
N HIS A 156 -34.12 -26.87 6.67
CA HIS A 156 -35.27 -27.50 7.28
C HIS A 156 -36.35 -26.50 7.57
#